data_daaeac8c3ec2916ba8e78403cab6f822
#
_entry.id   daaeac8c3ec2916ba8e78403cab6f822
#
_cell.length_a   1.000
_cell.length_b   1.000
_cell.length_c   1.000
_cell.angle_alpha   90.00
_cell.angle_beta   90.00
_cell.angle_gamma   90.00
#
_symmetry.space_group_name_H-M   'P 1'
#
loop_
_entity.id
_entity.type
_entity.pdbx_description
1 polymer ?
#
loop_
_entity_poly.entity_id
_entity_poly.type
_entity_poly.pdbx_seq_one_letter_code
_entity_poly.pdbx_strand_id
1 'polypeptide(L)'
;MINDIDKQILNIVQKDARITNAEIARQVGLAPSAVLERIRKLEERGVIRGYAAELDWAQVDFGLTAFVAVRTHECCSETDKFLAQIPEVLEVHDVAGEDSYLLKVRVKNTEHLARLLRERLKNVPNVAGTKTTVVLQTIKETTALPIERETESDRNLTAQAKGRGKKDK
;
A
#
# COMPACT_ATOMS: atom_id res chain seq x y z
N MET A 1 -13.70 15.86 0.57
CA MET A 1 -12.47 16.11 1.33
C MET A 1 -12.55 15.25 2.57
N ILE A 2 -11.45 14.67 3.04
CA ILE A 2 -11.37 13.88 4.29
C ILE A 2 -11.23 14.86 5.43
N ASN A 3 -12.13 14.83 6.41
CA ASN A 3 -12.09 15.74 7.56
C ASN A 3 -11.36 15.09 8.76
N ASP A 4 -11.16 15.85 9.85
CA ASP A 4 -10.41 15.39 11.02
C ASP A 4 -11.05 14.18 11.72
N ILE A 5 -12.38 14.05 11.69
CA ILE A 5 -13.08 12.88 12.23
C ILE A 5 -12.84 11.67 11.33
N ASP A 6 -12.90 11.85 10.02
CA ASP A 6 -12.59 10.77 9.06
C ASP A 6 -11.14 10.30 9.24
N LYS A 7 -10.18 11.23 9.45
CA LYS A 7 -8.78 10.89 9.76
C LYS A 7 -8.65 10.08 11.06
N GLN A 8 -9.43 10.44 12.09
CA GLN A 8 -9.45 9.67 13.35
C GLN A 8 -9.98 8.25 13.12
N ILE A 9 -11.11 8.11 12.42
CA ILE A 9 -11.68 6.81 12.07
C ILE A 9 -10.67 5.96 11.29
N LEU A 10 -10.02 6.53 10.27
CA LEU A 10 -9.00 5.85 9.48
C LEU A 10 -7.81 5.39 10.33
N ASN A 11 -7.33 6.22 11.26
CA ASN A 11 -6.26 5.84 12.18
C ASN A 11 -6.64 4.72 13.15
N ILE A 12 -7.92 4.62 13.51
CA ILE A 12 -8.42 3.53 14.36
C ILE A 12 -8.52 2.24 13.54
N VAL A 13 -9.17 2.26 12.38
CA VAL A 13 -9.39 1.06 11.57
C VAL A 13 -8.10 0.49 10.97
N GLN A 14 -7.07 1.33 10.73
CA GLN A 14 -5.75 0.85 10.32
C GLN A 14 -5.04 0.02 11.39
N LYS A 15 -5.34 0.26 12.68
CA LYS A 15 -4.76 -0.47 13.81
C LYS A 15 -5.53 -1.74 14.13
N ASP A 16 -6.85 -1.66 14.03
CA ASP A 16 -7.75 -2.79 14.28
C ASP A 16 -8.96 -2.73 13.34
N ALA A 17 -8.88 -3.51 12.26
CA ALA A 17 -9.95 -3.62 11.28
C ALA A 17 -11.20 -4.37 11.81
N ARG A 18 -11.12 -5.01 12.98
CA ARG A 18 -12.24 -5.75 13.61
C ARG A 18 -12.95 -4.95 14.68
N ILE A 19 -12.51 -3.74 14.96
CA ILE A 19 -13.13 -2.84 15.94
C ILE A 19 -14.60 -2.57 15.56
N THR A 20 -15.48 -2.53 16.54
CA THR A 20 -16.90 -2.26 16.29
C THR A 20 -17.17 -0.77 16.07
N ASN A 21 -18.22 -0.46 15.30
CA ASN A 21 -18.66 0.93 15.10
C ASN A 21 -19.02 1.63 16.43
N ALA A 22 -19.54 0.89 17.41
CA ALA A 22 -19.82 1.42 18.73
C ALA A 22 -18.56 1.84 19.50
N GLU A 23 -17.49 1.06 19.38
CA GLU A 23 -16.22 1.36 19.98
C GLU A 23 -15.53 2.56 19.29
N ILE A 24 -15.55 2.61 17.97
CA ILE A 24 -15.07 3.78 17.20
C ILE A 24 -15.84 5.04 17.62
N ALA A 25 -17.18 4.93 17.70
CA ALA A 25 -18.07 6.03 18.06
C ALA A 25 -17.71 6.63 19.43
N ARG A 26 -17.41 5.77 20.42
CA ARG A 26 -16.95 6.19 21.73
C ARG A 26 -15.64 6.97 21.68
N GLN A 27 -14.70 6.54 20.83
CA GLN A 27 -13.38 7.18 20.69
C GLN A 27 -13.45 8.52 19.96
N VAL A 28 -14.35 8.67 18.98
CA VAL A 28 -14.45 9.90 18.17
C VAL A 28 -15.58 10.83 18.60
N GLY A 29 -16.34 10.47 19.65
CA GLY A 29 -17.44 11.31 20.19
C GLY A 29 -18.66 11.41 19.27
N LEU A 30 -19.02 10.35 18.56
CA LEU A 30 -20.16 10.28 17.65
C LEU A 30 -21.15 9.18 18.03
N ALA A 31 -22.34 9.21 17.42
CA ALA A 31 -23.25 8.07 17.46
C ALA A 31 -22.76 6.92 16.55
N PRO A 32 -22.98 5.64 16.92
CA PRO A 32 -22.57 4.50 16.10
C PRO A 32 -23.11 4.52 14.65
N SER A 33 -24.32 5.00 14.44
CA SER A 33 -24.91 5.17 13.10
C SER A 33 -24.17 6.22 12.26
N ALA A 34 -23.68 7.29 12.88
CA ALA A 34 -22.89 8.31 12.20
C ALA A 34 -21.51 7.79 11.80
N VAL A 35 -20.89 6.94 12.64
CA VAL A 35 -19.64 6.25 12.31
C VAL A 35 -19.83 5.29 11.14
N LEU A 36 -20.89 4.45 11.18
CA LEU A 36 -21.21 3.52 10.11
C LEU A 36 -21.34 4.25 8.76
N GLU A 37 -22.10 5.35 8.73
CA GLU A 37 -22.30 6.14 7.52
C GLU A 37 -20.99 6.76 6.98
N ARG A 38 -20.09 7.18 7.88
CA ARG A 38 -18.79 7.72 7.49
C ARG A 38 -17.88 6.63 6.91
N ILE A 39 -17.81 5.48 7.55
CA ILE A 39 -17.03 4.33 7.05
C ILE A 39 -17.52 3.95 5.67
N ARG A 40 -18.84 3.79 5.49
CA ARG A 40 -19.44 3.47 4.20
C ARG A 40 -19.05 4.49 3.11
N LYS A 41 -19.09 5.79 3.41
CA LYS A 41 -18.65 6.83 2.46
C LYS A 41 -17.16 6.76 2.14
N LEU A 42 -16.31 6.36 3.10
CA LEU A 42 -14.88 6.17 2.87
C LEU A 42 -14.61 4.94 1.99
N GLU A 43 -15.39 3.89 2.14
CA GLU A 43 -15.38 2.70 1.28
C GLU A 43 -15.87 3.02 -0.14
N GLU A 44 -17.04 3.64 -0.29
CA GLU A 44 -17.63 4.04 -1.58
C GLU A 44 -16.69 4.96 -2.38
N ARG A 45 -15.93 5.80 -1.70
CA ARG A 45 -14.94 6.71 -2.31
C ARG A 45 -13.59 6.03 -2.58
N GLY A 46 -13.43 4.76 -2.22
CA GLY A 46 -12.18 4.01 -2.37
C GLY A 46 -11.04 4.49 -1.46
N VAL A 47 -11.33 5.27 -0.41
CA VAL A 47 -10.34 5.65 0.61
C VAL A 47 -9.99 4.43 1.46
N ILE A 48 -11.00 3.68 1.89
CA ILE A 48 -10.85 2.32 2.41
C ILE A 48 -11.06 1.37 1.24
N ARG A 49 -10.00 0.71 0.80
CA ARG A 49 -10.05 -0.23 -0.33
C ARG A 49 -10.44 -1.64 0.07
N GLY A 50 -10.39 -1.95 1.36
CA GLY A 50 -10.70 -3.27 1.90
C GLY A 50 -10.06 -3.48 3.26
N TYR A 51 -10.29 -4.66 3.82
CA TYR A 51 -9.76 -5.12 5.09
C TYR A 51 -9.05 -6.46 4.85
N ALA A 52 -7.84 -6.60 5.34
CA ALA A 52 -7.05 -7.82 5.18
C ALA A 52 -6.53 -8.30 6.53
N ALA A 53 -6.40 -9.61 6.68
CA ALA A 53 -5.68 -10.18 7.80
C ALA A 53 -4.18 -10.05 7.58
N GLU A 54 -3.45 -9.62 8.59
CA GLU A 54 -2.00 -9.69 8.61
C GLU A 54 -1.59 -11.11 9.05
N LEU A 55 -0.79 -11.77 8.24
CA LEU A 55 -0.33 -13.14 8.50
C LEU A 55 1.14 -13.14 8.90
N ASP A 56 1.49 -14.04 9.81
CA ASP A 56 2.88 -14.42 10.02
C ASP A 56 3.31 -15.35 8.88
N TRP A 57 4.05 -14.77 7.92
CA TRP A 57 4.48 -15.46 6.70
C TRP A 57 5.35 -16.69 6.98
N ALA A 58 6.12 -16.69 8.08
CA ALA A 58 6.94 -17.83 8.46
C ALA A 58 6.07 -19.02 8.90
N GLN A 59 4.94 -18.75 9.57
CA GLN A 59 4.00 -19.79 10.02
C GLN A 59 3.23 -20.45 8.86
N VAL A 60 3.20 -19.80 7.69
CA VAL A 60 2.57 -20.35 6.47
C VAL A 60 3.58 -20.73 5.40
N ASP A 61 4.83 -20.99 5.79
CA ASP A 61 5.93 -21.43 4.91
C ASP A 61 6.36 -20.41 3.84
N PHE A 62 6.13 -19.12 4.03
CA PHE A 62 6.57 -18.06 3.10
C PHE A 62 7.59 -17.13 3.74
N GLY A 63 8.56 -17.69 4.46
CA GLY A 63 9.50 -16.94 5.28
C GLY A 63 10.59 -16.16 4.53
N LEU A 64 10.80 -16.40 3.23
CA LEU A 64 11.83 -15.71 2.46
C LEU A 64 11.23 -14.58 1.63
N THR A 65 11.70 -13.36 1.90
CA THR A 65 11.38 -12.17 1.11
C THR A 65 12.55 -11.80 0.21
N ALA A 66 12.29 -11.38 -1.02
CA ALA A 66 13.28 -10.79 -1.89
C ALA A 66 12.70 -9.61 -2.67
N PHE A 67 13.56 -8.66 -3.03
CA PHE A 67 13.25 -7.63 -4.01
C PHE A 67 13.90 -8.01 -5.34
N VAL A 68 13.14 -7.94 -6.43
CA VAL A 68 13.61 -8.29 -7.77
C VAL A 68 13.43 -7.07 -8.65
N ALA A 69 14.55 -6.47 -9.04
CA ALA A 69 14.56 -5.45 -10.08
C ALA A 69 14.51 -6.16 -11.45
N VAL A 70 13.61 -5.72 -12.31
CA VAL A 70 13.38 -6.29 -13.63
C VAL A 70 13.70 -5.23 -14.67
N ARG A 71 14.58 -5.58 -15.61
CA ARG A 71 14.90 -4.76 -16.77
C ARG A 71 14.18 -5.32 -17.99
N THR A 72 13.60 -4.46 -18.79
CA THR A 72 12.93 -4.79 -20.04
C THR A 72 13.73 -4.29 -21.25
N HIS A 73 13.51 -4.90 -22.42
CA HIS A 73 14.12 -4.44 -23.67
C HIS A 73 13.49 -3.14 -24.18
N GLU A 74 12.17 -3.02 -24.02
CA GLU A 74 11.38 -1.86 -24.45
C GLU A 74 10.34 -1.50 -23.38
N CYS A 75 9.84 -0.27 -23.41
CA CYS A 75 8.70 0.13 -22.60
C CYS A 75 7.44 -0.53 -23.16
N CYS A 76 6.98 -1.63 -22.57
CA CYS A 76 5.85 -2.41 -23.02
C CYS A 76 4.76 -2.48 -21.93
N SER A 77 3.55 -2.04 -22.30
CA SER A 77 2.41 -1.92 -21.38
C SER A 77 1.79 -3.24 -20.91
N GLU A 78 2.33 -4.39 -21.31
CA GLU A 78 1.78 -5.69 -20.93
C GLU A 78 2.65 -6.46 -19.93
N THR A 79 3.93 -6.13 -19.83
CA THR A 79 4.86 -6.79 -18.90
C THR A 79 4.39 -6.71 -17.45
N ASP A 80 3.89 -5.54 -17.03
CA ASP A 80 3.32 -5.30 -15.69
C ASP A 80 2.16 -6.23 -15.37
N LYS A 81 1.27 -6.48 -16.34
CA LYS A 81 0.12 -7.38 -16.18
C LYS A 81 0.56 -8.82 -15.96
N PHE A 82 1.57 -9.29 -16.71
CA PHE A 82 2.13 -10.63 -16.51
C PHE A 82 2.83 -10.76 -15.16
N LEU A 83 3.61 -9.75 -14.75
CA LEU A 83 4.27 -9.73 -13.44
C LEU A 83 3.25 -9.75 -12.30
N ALA A 84 2.18 -8.99 -12.40
CA ALA A 84 1.13 -8.92 -11.40
C ALA A 84 0.28 -10.21 -11.27
N GLN A 85 0.31 -11.10 -12.25
CA GLN A 85 -0.39 -12.38 -12.20
C GLN A 85 0.41 -13.49 -11.49
N ILE A 86 1.67 -13.26 -11.16
CA ILE A 86 2.51 -14.23 -10.47
C ILE A 86 2.15 -14.23 -8.98
N PRO A 87 1.65 -15.34 -8.40
CA PRO A 87 1.16 -15.35 -7.02
C PRO A 87 2.20 -15.00 -5.97
N GLU A 88 3.47 -15.32 -6.21
CA GLU A 88 4.58 -15.03 -5.32
C GLU A 88 5.01 -13.55 -5.37
N VAL A 89 4.54 -12.79 -6.35
CA VAL A 89 4.78 -11.35 -6.48
C VAL A 89 3.69 -10.60 -5.71
N LEU A 90 4.05 -9.97 -4.62
CA LEU A 90 3.14 -9.23 -3.76
C LEU A 90 2.98 -7.77 -4.16
N GLU A 91 4.03 -7.19 -4.77
CA GLU A 91 4.04 -5.79 -5.20
C GLU A 91 4.77 -5.69 -6.54
N VAL A 92 4.23 -4.89 -7.45
CA VAL A 92 4.84 -4.52 -8.73
C VAL A 92 4.86 -3.00 -8.81
N HIS A 93 6.05 -2.43 -8.88
CA HIS A 93 6.25 -1.00 -9.01
C HIS A 93 6.94 -0.70 -10.33
N ASP A 94 6.37 0.16 -11.15
CA ASP A 94 7.06 0.80 -12.27
C ASP A 94 7.99 1.86 -11.68
N VAL A 95 9.28 1.82 -12.03
CA VAL A 95 10.31 2.66 -11.44
C VAL A 95 11.13 3.40 -12.50
N ALA A 96 11.53 4.61 -12.17
CA ALA A 96 12.42 5.37 -13.02
C ALA A 96 13.88 4.99 -12.71
N GLY A 97 14.65 4.58 -13.72
CA GLY A 97 16.06 4.21 -13.58
C GLY A 97 16.52 3.25 -14.65
N GLU A 98 17.56 2.47 -14.36
CA GLU A 98 18.09 1.44 -15.26
C GLU A 98 17.14 0.23 -15.35
N ASP A 99 16.45 -0.07 -14.28
CA ASP A 99 15.46 -1.14 -14.21
C ASP A 99 14.06 -0.54 -14.46
N SER A 100 13.17 -1.33 -15.08
CA SER A 100 11.81 -0.91 -15.43
C SER A 100 10.82 -1.17 -14.28
N TYR A 101 11.01 -2.28 -13.55
CA TYR A 101 10.12 -2.66 -12.46
C TYR A 101 10.89 -3.09 -11.22
N LEU A 102 10.33 -2.79 -10.05
CA LEU A 102 10.76 -3.34 -8.77
C LEU A 102 9.62 -4.20 -8.20
N LEU A 103 9.94 -5.46 -7.95
CA LEU A 103 9.01 -6.43 -7.40
C LEU A 103 9.36 -6.74 -5.95
N LYS A 104 8.35 -6.92 -5.11
CA LYS A 104 8.49 -7.59 -3.82
C LYS A 104 7.92 -9.01 -3.94
N VAL A 105 8.75 -10.00 -3.69
CA VAL A 105 8.36 -11.40 -3.78
C VAL A 105 8.49 -12.10 -2.44
N ARG A 106 7.58 -13.07 -2.19
CA ARG A 106 7.66 -13.98 -1.04
C ARG A 106 7.60 -15.42 -1.51
N VAL A 107 8.51 -16.21 -0.98
CA VAL A 107 8.68 -17.61 -1.33
C VAL A 107 9.05 -18.44 -0.09
N LYS A 108 8.98 -19.76 -0.20
CA LYS A 108 9.29 -20.66 0.92
C LYS A 108 10.77 -20.66 1.30
N ASN A 109 11.64 -20.72 0.29
CA ASN A 109 13.09 -20.86 0.47
C ASN A 109 13.83 -20.42 -0.80
N THR A 110 15.15 -20.51 -0.78
CA THR A 110 16.03 -20.14 -1.89
C THR A 110 15.82 -20.99 -3.14
N GLU A 111 15.45 -22.27 -3.00
CA GLU A 111 15.15 -23.15 -4.13
C GLU A 111 13.87 -22.69 -4.85
N HIS A 112 12.83 -22.34 -4.08
CA HIS A 112 11.60 -21.78 -4.63
C HIS A 112 11.88 -20.43 -5.31
N LEU A 113 12.72 -19.58 -4.72
CA LEU A 113 13.15 -18.33 -5.35
C LEU A 113 13.85 -18.59 -6.70
N ALA A 114 14.80 -19.50 -6.73
CA ALA A 114 15.52 -19.83 -7.95
C ALA A 114 14.59 -20.37 -9.05
N ARG A 115 13.58 -21.16 -8.69
CA ARG A 115 12.55 -21.64 -9.61
C ARG A 115 11.68 -20.50 -10.14
N LEU A 116 11.18 -19.61 -9.24
CA LEU A 116 10.43 -18.43 -9.61
C LEU A 116 11.18 -17.56 -10.64
N LEU A 117 12.47 -17.30 -10.39
CA LEU A 117 13.29 -16.47 -11.28
C LEU A 117 13.46 -17.13 -12.66
N ARG A 118 13.75 -18.44 -12.70
CA ARG A 118 14.04 -19.16 -13.96
C ARG A 118 12.81 -19.50 -14.77
N GLU A 119 11.73 -19.92 -14.10
CA GLU A 119 10.57 -20.51 -14.79
C GLU A 119 9.43 -19.51 -14.97
N ARG A 120 9.33 -18.51 -14.11
CA ARG A 120 8.26 -17.51 -14.18
C ARG A 120 8.78 -16.18 -14.72
N LEU A 121 9.66 -15.51 -13.98
CA LEU A 121 10.08 -14.14 -14.31
C LEU A 121 10.86 -14.07 -15.64
N LYS A 122 11.75 -15.02 -15.90
CA LYS A 122 12.52 -15.05 -17.16
C LYS A 122 11.64 -15.28 -18.39
N ASN A 123 10.48 -15.92 -18.23
CA ASN A 123 9.55 -16.21 -19.31
C ASN A 123 8.47 -15.13 -19.50
N VAL A 124 8.46 -14.09 -18.67
CA VAL A 124 7.59 -12.93 -18.90
C VAL A 124 8.06 -12.21 -20.16
N PRO A 125 7.15 -11.91 -21.09
CA PRO A 125 7.49 -11.19 -22.32
C PRO A 125 8.26 -9.90 -22.04
N ASN A 126 9.23 -9.61 -22.89
CA ASN A 126 10.05 -8.39 -22.86
C ASN A 126 11.03 -8.26 -21.69
N VAL A 127 11.12 -9.24 -20.78
CA VAL A 127 12.11 -9.22 -19.71
C VAL A 127 13.51 -9.49 -20.27
N ALA A 128 14.39 -8.48 -20.13
CA ALA A 128 15.79 -8.55 -20.55
C ALA A 128 16.70 -9.15 -19.47
N GLY A 129 16.36 -8.94 -18.19
CA GLY A 129 17.15 -9.44 -17.08
C GLY A 129 16.54 -9.10 -15.72
N THR A 130 17.06 -9.75 -14.69
CA THR A 130 16.63 -9.53 -13.31
C THR A 130 17.84 -9.39 -12.38
N LYS A 131 17.73 -8.53 -11.37
CA LYS A 131 18.66 -8.41 -10.26
C LYS A 131 17.90 -8.66 -8.96
N THR A 132 18.31 -9.66 -8.20
CA THR A 132 17.61 -10.09 -6.99
C THR A 132 18.39 -9.70 -5.74
N THR A 133 17.70 -9.08 -4.78
CA THR A 133 18.21 -8.80 -3.45
C THR A 133 17.40 -9.58 -2.43
N VAL A 134 18.02 -10.54 -1.74
CA VAL A 134 17.39 -11.34 -0.70
C VAL A 134 17.38 -10.55 0.61
N VAL A 135 16.23 -10.47 1.26
CA VAL A 135 16.08 -9.83 2.57
C VAL A 135 16.57 -10.80 3.65
N LEU A 136 17.57 -10.38 4.42
CA LEU A 136 18.08 -11.19 5.52
C LEU A 136 17.18 -11.08 6.75
N GLN A 137 16.63 -9.88 7.01
CA GLN A 137 15.73 -9.62 8.12
C GLN A 137 14.82 -8.43 7.78
N THR A 138 13.53 -8.57 8.05
CA THR A 138 12.59 -7.44 8.00
C THR A 138 12.52 -6.80 9.38
N ILE A 139 12.97 -5.55 9.50
CA ILE A 139 12.94 -4.81 10.76
C ILE A 139 11.57 -4.16 10.98
N LYS A 140 10.93 -3.70 9.91
CA LYS A 140 9.61 -3.09 9.93
C LYS A 140 8.89 -3.32 8.61
N GLU A 141 7.67 -3.78 8.69
CA GLU A 141 6.73 -3.85 7.57
C GLU A 141 5.36 -3.40 8.06
N THR A 142 4.73 -2.47 7.38
CA THR A 142 3.39 -1.98 7.70
C THR A 142 2.76 -1.31 6.50
N THR A 143 1.45 -1.47 6.35
CA THR A 143 0.64 -0.75 5.38
C THR A 143 -0.06 0.46 5.99
N ALA A 144 0.06 0.66 7.31
CA ALA A 144 -0.58 1.78 8.00
C ALA A 144 0.13 3.10 7.67
N LEU A 145 -0.65 4.07 7.22
CA LEU A 145 -0.18 5.42 6.92
C LEU A 145 -0.22 6.31 8.16
N PRO A 146 0.77 7.20 8.39
CA PRO A 146 0.73 8.21 9.43
C PRO A 146 -0.22 9.35 9.01
N ILE A 147 -1.53 9.18 9.23
CA ILE A 147 -2.52 10.19 8.88
C ILE A 147 -2.55 11.25 9.98
N GLU A 148 -1.93 12.40 9.72
CA GLU A 148 -1.87 13.52 10.65
C GLU A 148 -3.19 14.28 10.68
N ARG A 149 -3.54 14.80 11.87
CA ARG A 149 -4.62 15.80 12.01
C ARG A 149 -4.08 17.14 11.53
N GLU A 150 -4.91 17.94 10.89
CA GLU A 150 -4.56 19.33 10.61
C GLU A 150 -4.38 20.06 11.94
N THR A 151 -3.19 20.60 12.17
CA THR A 151 -2.94 21.48 13.29
C THR A 151 -3.60 22.84 13.05
N GLU A 152 -3.84 23.63 14.11
CA GLU A 152 -4.33 25.00 13.95
C GLU A 152 -3.40 25.85 13.08
N SER A 153 -2.10 25.57 13.12
CA SER A 153 -1.10 26.21 12.26
C SER A 153 -1.33 25.92 10.78
N ASP A 154 -1.67 24.69 10.42
CA ASP A 154 -1.94 24.29 9.03
C ASP A 154 -3.23 24.90 8.49
N ARG A 155 -4.27 25.03 9.35
CA ARG A 155 -5.53 25.70 9.00
C ARG A 155 -5.30 27.19 8.74
N ASN A 156 -4.46 27.83 9.54
CA ASN A 156 -4.13 29.25 9.38
C ASN A 156 -3.31 29.51 8.10
N LEU A 157 -2.35 28.64 7.75
CA LEU A 157 -1.60 28.72 6.51
C LEU A 157 -2.49 28.55 5.27
N THR A 158 -3.42 27.60 5.32
CA THR A 158 -4.36 27.34 4.22
C THR A 158 -5.38 28.47 4.06
N ALA A 159 -5.82 29.09 5.17
CA ALA A 159 -6.71 30.26 5.15
C ALA A 159 -6.02 31.50 4.57
N GLN A 160 -4.75 31.73 4.91
CA GLN A 160 -3.96 32.85 4.37
C GLN A 160 -3.66 32.69 2.87
N ALA A 161 -3.40 31.45 2.40
CA ALA A 161 -3.20 31.19 0.98
C ALA A 161 -4.46 31.43 0.15
N LYS A 162 -5.64 31.07 0.65
CA LYS A 162 -6.93 31.31 -0.01
C LYS A 162 -7.33 32.81 0.01
N GLY A 163 -6.87 33.57 1.01
CA GLY A 163 -7.13 35.02 1.13
C GLY A 163 -6.31 35.86 0.15
N ARG A 164 -5.11 35.45 -0.22
CA ARG A 164 -4.25 36.16 -1.18
C ARG A 164 -4.70 36.04 -2.64
N GLY A 165 -5.35 34.93 -3.02
CA GLY A 165 -5.86 34.74 -4.40
C GLY A 165 -7.13 35.53 -4.77
N LYS A 166 -7.73 36.33 -3.83
CA LYS A 166 -8.96 37.14 -4.08
C LYS A 166 -8.72 38.63 -4.21
N LYS A 167 -7.47 39.10 -4.11
CA LYS A 167 -7.16 40.53 -4.18
C LYS A 167 -6.59 41.01 -5.53
N ASP A 168 -6.38 40.09 -6.48
CA ASP A 168 -5.88 40.42 -7.81
C ASP A 168 -6.91 40.01 -8.89
N LYS A 169 -8.12 40.60 -8.78
CA LYS A 169 -9.09 40.64 -9.90
C LYS A 169 -9.86 41.97 -9.83
#